data_1b649f0fd6ab89fe77ba2e6c5fb429a0
#
_entry.id   1b649f0fd6ab89fe77ba2e6c5fb429a0
#
_cell.length_a   1.000
_cell.length_b   1.000
_cell.length_c   1.000
_cell.angle_alpha   90.00
_cell.angle_beta   90.00
_cell.angle_gamma   90.00
#
_symmetry.space_group_name_H-M   'P 1'
#
loop_
_entity.id
_entity.type
_entity.pdbx_description
1 polymer ?
#
loop_
_entity_poly.entity_id
_entity_poly.type
_entity_poly.pdbx_seq_one_letter_code
_entity_poly.pdbx_strand_id
1 'polypeptide(L)'
;VSDRLDARALQRVRIDLAYDGTPFYGFARQRERPTVQGTLEGALMRLSGQDLQVTCAGRTDRGVHALGQVVHADVDVTAPRGQRFAARLDADPVRERFRLDRLVGDAITIWWIGPVPQTFDARFSATERRYCYVLVDGPTIDPRRRTQVWHVGEPLALRAMQRGAKHLLGEHDFASFCRKAAGRHRRRRIDLITVARAAPGEIHVRLRGPAFCHQQVRSIVGCLVEIGRGRHDPAWMAEVLAAADRSVAARVAPPHGLTLEEVVYGRRRRP
;
A
#
# COMPACT_ATOMS: atom_id res chain seq x y z
N VAL A 1 -12.45 -39.96 -27.33
CA VAL A 1 -12.62 -38.54 -27.68
C VAL A 1 -11.90 -37.77 -26.59
N SER A 2 -10.68 -37.32 -26.89
CA SER A 2 -9.78 -36.62 -26.00
C SER A 2 -10.30 -35.19 -25.83
N ASP A 3 -10.77 -34.87 -24.62
CA ASP A 3 -11.07 -33.51 -24.17
C ASP A 3 -9.73 -32.78 -23.99
N ARG A 4 -9.20 -32.20 -25.07
CA ARG A 4 -8.15 -31.19 -25.01
C ARG A 4 -8.85 -29.92 -24.50
N LEU A 5 -8.83 -29.72 -23.19
CA LEU A 5 -8.99 -28.38 -22.61
C LEU A 5 -7.95 -27.49 -23.30
N ASP A 6 -8.37 -26.68 -24.26
CA ASP A 6 -7.55 -25.66 -24.88
C ASP A 6 -6.94 -24.79 -23.75
N ALA A 7 -5.65 -25.00 -23.49
CA ALA A 7 -4.92 -24.24 -22.50
C ALA A 7 -4.99 -22.75 -22.93
N ARG A 8 -5.75 -21.95 -22.21
CA ARG A 8 -5.85 -20.49 -22.45
C ARG A 8 -4.44 -19.91 -22.47
N ALA A 9 -4.04 -19.35 -23.60
CA ALA A 9 -2.81 -18.57 -23.65
C ALA A 9 -3.07 -17.25 -22.94
N LEU A 10 -2.38 -17.04 -21.80
CA LEU A 10 -2.52 -15.84 -20.98
C LEU A 10 -1.30 -14.94 -21.16
N GLN A 11 -1.52 -13.65 -21.37
CA GLN A 11 -0.48 -12.62 -21.29
C GLN A 11 -0.62 -11.88 -19.98
N ARG A 12 0.42 -11.92 -19.12
CA ARG A 12 0.44 -11.16 -17.88
C ARG A 12 0.78 -9.71 -18.16
N VAL A 13 -0.05 -8.82 -17.61
CA VAL A 13 0.11 -7.37 -17.71
C VAL A 13 0.31 -6.80 -16.30
N ARG A 14 1.39 -6.01 -16.13
CA ARG A 14 1.64 -5.22 -14.92
C ARG A 14 1.11 -3.81 -15.14
N ILE A 15 0.58 -3.22 -14.06
CA ILE A 15 0.12 -1.83 -14.02
C ILE A 15 0.69 -1.20 -12.76
N ASP A 16 1.39 -0.07 -12.92
CA ASP A 16 1.87 0.77 -11.84
C ASP A 16 0.95 1.99 -11.72
N LEU A 17 0.49 2.28 -10.50
CA LEU A 17 -0.53 3.30 -10.28
C LEU A 17 -0.35 4.03 -8.95
N ALA A 18 -0.86 5.27 -8.93
CA ALA A 18 -1.09 6.06 -7.72
C ALA A 18 -2.59 6.25 -7.49
N TYR A 19 -2.98 6.55 -6.25
CA TYR A 19 -4.36 6.95 -5.96
C TYR A 19 -4.47 7.79 -4.68
N ASP A 20 -5.42 8.73 -4.71
CA ASP A 20 -6.01 9.31 -3.51
C ASP A 20 -6.98 8.30 -2.91
N GLY A 21 -6.70 7.84 -1.70
CA GLY A 21 -7.54 6.86 -1.00
C GLY A 21 -8.85 7.42 -0.44
N THR A 22 -9.01 8.73 -0.42
CA THR A 22 -10.13 9.42 0.24
C THR A 22 -11.51 8.94 -0.23
N PRO A 23 -11.79 8.82 -1.55
CA PRO A 23 -13.11 8.39 -2.03
C PRO A 23 -13.32 6.87 -1.94
N PHE A 24 -12.27 6.08 -1.60
CA PHE A 24 -12.32 4.63 -1.66
C PHE A 24 -12.49 3.97 -0.30
N TYR A 25 -13.25 2.90 -0.26
CA TYR A 25 -13.39 2.00 0.90
C TYR A 25 -12.21 1.01 1.00
N GLY A 26 -11.02 1.42 0.54
CA GLY A 26 -9.79 0.67 0.49
C GLY A 26 -9.52 0.10 -0.90
N PHE A 27 -8.43 -0.69 -0.99
CA PHE A 27 -8.02 -1.27 -2.27
C PHE A 27 -8.96 -2.38 -2.73
N ALA A 28 -9.17 -3.40 -1.89
CA ALA A 28 -9.85 -4.63 -2.28
C ALA A 28 -11.33 -4.43 -2.57
N ARG A 29 -11.83 -5.08 -3.66
CA ARG A 29 -13.23 -5.04 -4.08
C ARG A 29 -14.17 -5.38 -2.92
N GLN A 30 -15.21 -4.59 -2.77
CA GLN A 30 -16.31 -4.77 -1.82
C GLN A 30 -17.63 -4.57 -2.56
N ARG A 31 -18.66 -5.30 -2.10
CA ARG A 31 -19.99 -5.17 -2.68
C ARG A 31 -20.53 -3.76 -2.43
N GLU A 32 -21.07 -3.11 -3.47
CA GLU A 32 -21.75 -1.81 -3.39
C GLU A 32 -20.93 -0.63 -2.83
N ARG A 33 -19.59 -0.74 -2.80
CA ARG A 33 -18.71 0.32 -2.32
C ARG A 33 -17.62 0.64 -3.33
N PRO A 34 -17.30 1.93 -3.57
CA PRO A 34 -16.19 2.29 -4.42
C PRO A 34 -14.86 1.81 -3.80
N THR A 35 -14.07 1.10 -4.60
CA THR A 35 -12.75 0.58 -4.22
C THR A 35 -11.79 0.77 -5.37
N VAL A 36 -10.48 0.90 -5.08
CA VAL A 36 -9.46 1.04 -6.13
C VAL A 36 -9.49 -0.13 -7.10
N GLN A 37 -9.57 -1.36 -6.58
CA GLN A 37 -9.66 -2.58 -7.39
C GLN A 37 -10.89 -2.60 -8.29
N GLY A 38 -12.06 -2.27 -7.75
CA GLY A 38 -13.30 -2.28 -8.54
C GLY A 38 -13.31 -1.24 -9.65
N THR A 39 -12.76 -0.03 -9.38
CA THR A 39 -12.62 1.04 -10.40
C THR A 39 -11.64 0.62 -11.50
N LEU A 40 -10.48 0.06 -11.13
CA LEU A 40 -9.47 -0.39 -12.09
C LEU A 40 -9.97 -1.55 -12.94
N GLU A 41 -10.60 -2.57 -12.34
CA GLU A 41 -11.17 -3.73 -13.05
C GLU A 41 -12.29 -3.30 -14.01
N GLY A 42 -13.14 -2.35 -13.60
CA GLY A 42 -14.17 -1.79 -14.49
C GLY A 42 -13.59 -1.01 -15.67
N ALA A 43 -12.48 -0.28 -15.47
CA ALA A 43 -11.75 0.39 -16.54
C ALA A 43 -11.07 -0.60 -17.49
N LEU A 44 -10.46 -1.64 -16.95
CA LEU A 44 -9.84 -2.72 -17.73
C LEU A 44 -10.88 -3.48 -18.56
N MET A 45 -12.06 -3.76 -18.01
CA MET A 45 -13.16 -4.38 -18.77
C MET A 45 -13.53 -3.54 -20.00
N ARG A 46 -13.65 -2.21 -19.84
CA ARG A 46 -13.96 -1.30 -20.96
C ARG A 46 -12.83 -1.27 -21.99
N LEU A 47 -11.58 -1.37 -21.56
CA LEU A 47 -10.39 -1.27 -22.41
C LEU A 47 -10.10 -2.58 -23.15
N SER A 48 -10.17 -3.71 -22.45
CA SER A 48 -9.82 -5.05 -22.96
C SER A 48 -11.01 -5.84 -23.49
N GLY A 49 -12.24 -5.54 -22.99
CA GLY A 49 -13.43 -6.33 -23.23
C GLY A 49 -13.46 -7.66 -22.46
N GLN A 50 -12.63 -7.80 -21.42
CA GLN A 50 -12.55 -8.99 -20.57
C GLN A 50 -12.70 -8.62 -19.08
N ASP A 51 -13.35 -9.49 -18.31
CA ASP A 51 -13.44 -9.35 -16.85
C ASP A 51 -12.11 -9.80 -16.23
N LEU A 52 -11.19 -8.85 -16.11
CA LEU A 52 -9.85 -9.07 -15.59
C LEU A 52 -9.83 -8.81 -14.09
N GLN A 53 -9.42 -9.81 -13.33
CA GLN A 53 -9.18 -9.65 -11.89
C GLN A 53 -7.74 -9.22 -11.63
N VAL A 54 -7.56 -8.15 -10.83
CA VAL A 54 -6.23 -7.68 -10.49
C VAL A 54 -5.73 -8.22 -9.16
N THR A 55 -4.45 -8.59 -9.12
CA THR A 55 -3.71 -8.92 -7.90
C THR A 55 -2.76 -7.78 -7.56
N CYS A 56 -2.88 -7.19 -6.35
CA CYS A 56 -2.04 -6.07 -5.93
C CYS A 56 -0.84 -6.50 -5.06
N ALA A 57 0.20 -5.69 -5.07
CA ALA A 57 1.39 -5.87 -4.24
C ALA A 57 1.10 -5.78 -2.74
N GLY A 58 0.18 -4.91 -2.35
CA GLY A 58 -0.27 -4.75 -0.97
C GLY A 58 -1.62 -4.05 -0.90
N ARG A 59 -2.56 -4.63 -0.15
CA ARG A 59 -3.86 -3.99 0.07
C ARG A 59 -3.68 -2.81 1.01
N THR A 60 -4.36 -1.69 0.70
CA THR A 60 -4.46 -0.52 1.57
C THR A 60 -5.86 -0.45 2.20
N ASP A 61 -5.93 0.10 3.40
CA ASP A 61 -7.19 0.32 4.12
C ASP A 61 -7.99 1.48 3.48
N ARG A 62 -9.26 1.62 3.88
CA ARG A 62 -10.09 2.79 3.54
C ARG A 62 -9.36 4.09 3.89
N GLY A 63 -9.27 5.03 2.93
CA GLY A 63 -8.66 6.35 3.10
C GLY A 63 -7.12 6.36 3.12
N VAL A 64 -6.46 5.24 2.87
CA VAL A 64 -4.99 5.15 2.71
C VAL A 64 -4.63 5.38 1.26
N HIS A 65 -3.62 6.23 1.02
CA HIS A 65 -3.14 6.59 -0.31
C HIS A 65 -2.05 5.67 -0.83
N ALA A 66 -1.75 5.76 -2.11
CA ALA A 66 -0.56 5.18 -2.70
C ALA A 66 0.02 6.08 -3.81
N LEU A 67 1.35 6.17 -3.86
CA LEU A 67 2.09 6.78 -4.96
C LEU A 67 2.70 5.70 -5.88
N GLY A 68 2.96 4.51 -5.35
CA GLY A 68 3.63 3.44 -6.07
C GLY A 68 2.99 2.07 -5.81
N GLN A 69 1.68 1.94 -5.99
CA GLN A 69 1.02 0.63 -6.01
C GLN A 69 1.31 -0.10 -7.31
N VAL A 70 1.43 -1.41 -7.24
CA VAL A 70 1.61 -2.28 -8.41
C VAL A 70 0.57 -3.38 -8.38
N VAL A 71 -0.02 -3.64 -9.54
CA VAL A 71 -0.92 -4.77 -9.76
C VAL A 71 -0.52 -5.57 -11.00
N HIS A 72 -1.00 -6.80 -11.10
CA HIS A 72 -1.00 -7.55 -12.35
C HIS A 72 -2.38 -8.14 -12.64
N ALA A 73 -2.63 -8.40 -13.91
CA ALA A 73 -3.78 -9.14 -14.41
C ALA A 73 -3.35 -10.06 -15.57
N ASP A 74 -4.12 -11.12 -15.80
CA ASP A 74 -3.90 -12.05 -16.89
C ASP A 74 -4.95 -11.86 -17.99
N VAL A 75 -4.50 -11.52 -19.20
CA VAL A 75 -5.32 -11.31 -20.39
C VAL A 75 -5.38 -12.61 -21.18
N ASP A 76 -6.56 -13.12 -21.47
CA ASP A 76 -6.76 -14.25 -22.34
C ASP A 76 -6.57 -13.82 -23.81
N VAL A 77 -5.43 -14.17 -24.39
CA VAL A 77 -5.08 -13.82 -25.79
C VAL A 77 -5.60 -14.83 -26.80
N THR A 78 -6.31 -15.88 -26.38
CA THR A 78 -7.05 -16.76 -27.31
C THR A 78 -8.38 -16.12 -27.72
N ALA A 79 -8.94 -15.28 -26.87
CA ALA A 79 -10.16 -14.54 -27.19
C ALA A 79 -9.85 -13.33 -28.09
N PRO A 80 -10.67 -13.05 -29.15
CA PRO A 80 -10.38 -11.98 -30.13
C PRO A 80 -10.26 -10.58 -29.53
N ARG A 81 -10.98 -10.28 -28.43
CA ARG A 81 -10.87 -8.98 -27.72
C ARG A 81 -9.56 -8.86 -26.96
N GLY A 82 -9.14 -9.92 -26.25
CA GLY A 82 -7.88 -9.95 -25.53
C GLY A 82 -6.68 -9.90 -26.47
N GLN A 83 -6.73 -10.64 -27.58
CA GLN A 83 -5.69 -10.59 -28.62
C GLN A 83 -5.51 -9.16 -29.17
N ARG A 84 -6.60 -8.47 -29.49
CA ARG A 84 -6.57 -7.05 -29.94
C ARG A 84 -6.02 -6.11 -28.87
N PHE A 85 -6.40 -6.32 -27.60
CA PHE A 85 -5.88 -5.51 -26.50
C PHE A 85 -4.38 -5.73 -26.32
N ALA A 86 -3.93 -6.98 -26.28
CA ALA A 86 -2.52 -7.34 -26.19
C ALA A 86 -1.70 -6.74 -27.33
N ALA A 87 -2.16 -6.90 -28.58
CA ALA A 87 -1.49 -6.32 -29.74
C ALA A 87 -1.38 -4.79 -29.69
N ARG A 88 -2.40 -4.08 -29.18
CA ARG A 88 -2.32 -2.62 -28.99
C ARG A 88 -1.34 -2.25 -27.88
N LEU A 89 -1.31 -3.02 -26.78
CA LEU A 89 -0.39 -2.80 -25.67
C LEU A 89 1.06 -3.01 -26.07
N ASP A 90 1.33 -4.01 -26.90
CA ASP A 90 2.67 -4.28 -27.46
C ASP A 90 3.11 -3.19 -28.46
N ALA A 91 2.17 -2.71 -29.30
CA ALA A 91 2.45 -1.69 -30.31
C ALA A 91 2.65 -0.28 -29.72
N ASP A 92 1.83 0.13 -28.74
CA ASP A 92 1.88 1.47 -28.14
C ASP A 92 1.40 1.44 -26.68
N PRO A 93 2.26 1.03 -25.74
CA PRO A 93 1.92 0.99 -24.31
C PRO A 93 1.64 2.38 -23.73
N VAL A 94 2.20 3.44 -24.28
CA VAL A 94 1.98 4.81 -23.84
C VAL A 94 0.52 5.22 -24.13
N ARG A 95 0.05 4.94 -25.32
CA ARG A 95 -1.35 5.22 -25.71
C ARG A 95 -2.36 4.42 -24.90
N GLU A 96 -2.07 3.13 -24.63
CA GLU A 96 -2.95 2.29 -23.80
C GLU A 96 -2.94 2.77 -22.33
N ARG A 97 -1.80 3.24 -21.80
CA ARG A 97 -1.71 3.91 -20.51
C ARG A 97 -2.63 5.14 -20.44
N PHE A 98 -2.57 6.05 -21.41
CA PHE A 98 -3.45 7.22 -21.46
C PHE A 98 -4.92 6.86 -21.55
N ARG A 99 -5.28 5.81 -22.30
CA ARG A 99 -6.66 5.33 -22.39
C ARG A 99 -7.14 4.81 -21.04
N LEU A 100 -6.33 3.99 -20.35
CA LEU A 100 -6.67 3.45 -19.04
C LEU A 100 -6.78 4.58 -18.01
N ASP A 101 -5.84 5.51 -18.01
CA ASP A 101 -5.80 6.67 -17.11
C ASP A 101 -7.10 7.51 -17.19
N ARG A 102 -7.61 7.76 -18.39
CA ARG A 102 -8.89 8.46 -18.59
C ARG A 102 -10.11 7.66 -18.12
N LEU A 103 -10.01 6.34 -18.06
CA LEU A 103 -11.14 5.47 -17.65
C LEU A 103 -11.24 5.27 -16.15
N VAL A 104 -10.14 5.44 -15.39
CA VAL A 104 -10.13 5.25 -13.94
C VAL A 104 -10.57 6.48 -13.15
N GLY A 105 -10.68 7.67 -13.80
CA GLY A 105 -11.10 8.93 -13.17
C GLY A 105 -9.99 9.59 -12.35
N ASP A 106 -10.28 10.75 -11.78
CA ASP A 106 -9.29 11.69 -11.22
C ASP A 106 -8.60 11.21 -9.94
N ALA A 107 -9.20 10.26 -9.23
CA ALA A 107 -8.63 9.75 -7.98
C ALA A 107 -7.56 8.66 -8.17
N ILE A 108 -7.36 8.18 -9.39
CA ILE A 108 -6.34 7.18 -9.75
C ILE A 108 -5.52 7.71 -10.92
N THR A 109 -4.20 7.52 -10.86
CA THR A 109 -3.28 7.83 -11.97
C THR A 109 -2.53 6.57 -12.36
N ILE A 110 -2.48 6.26 -13.65
CA ILE A 110 -1.72 5.13 -14.20
C ILE A 110 -0.34 5.63 -14.62
N TRP A 111 0.69 5.17 -13.91
CA TRP A 111 2.08 5.50 -14.24
C TRP A 111 2.61 4.68 -15.40
N TRP A 112 2.27 3.41 -15.42
CA TRP A 112 2.76 2.47 -16.43
C TRP A 112 1.79 1.30 -16.60
N ILE A 113 1.74 0.74 -17.81
CA ILE A 113 1.07 -0.52 -18.14
C ILE A 113 1.89 -1.23 -19.22
N GLY A 114 2.10 -2.53 -19.09
CA GLY A 114 2.81 -3.32 -20.11
C GLY A 114 2.87 -4.80 -19.79
N PRO A 115 3.26 -5.62 -20.78
CA PRO A 115 3.44 -7.05 -20.59
C PRO A 115 4.64 -7.34 -19.70
N VAL A 116 4.52 -8.42 -18.93
CA VAL A 116 5.57 -8.94 -18.06
C VAL A 116 5.60 -10.47 -18.14
N PRO A 117 6.72 -11.14 -17.78
CA PRO A 117 6.77 -12.59 -17.75
C PRO A 117 5.68 -13.18 -16.84
N GLN A 118 5.15 -14.35 -17.20
CA GLN A 118 4.14 -15.07 -16.40
C GLN A 118 4.61 -15.39 -14.96
N THR A 119 5.92 -15.45 -14.74
CA THR A 119 6.52 -15.64 -13.41
C THR A 119 6.42 -14.41 -12.50
N PHE A 120 6.10 -13.23 -13.05
CA PHE A 120 5.89 -12.03 -12.25
C PHE A 120 4.59 -12.11 -11.45
N ASP A 121 4.67 -11.92 -10.15
CA ASP A 121 3.51 -11.76 -9.27
C ASP A 121 3.64 -10.44 -8.49
N ALA A 122 2.67 -9.55 -8.63
CA ALA A 122 2.73 -8.23 -7.98
C ALA A 122 2.90 -8.33 -6.45
N ARG A 123 2.34 -9.37 -5.82
CA ARG A 123 2.40 -9.56 -4.37
C ARG A 123 3.64 -10.32 -3.94
N PHE A 124 3.94 -11.47 -4.59
CA PHE A 124 4.95 -12.42 -4.12
C PHE A 124 6.33 -12.15 -4.70
N SER A 125 6.44 -11.52 -5.88
CA SER A 125 7.73 -11.08 -6.43
C SER A 125 8.26 -9.80 -5.78
N ALA A 126 7.43 -9.07 -5.04
CA ALA A 126 7.84 -7.83 -4.38
C ALA A 126 8.76 -8.12 -3.19
N THR A 127 9.93 -7.49 -3.18
CA THR A 127 10.97 -7.65 -2.15
C THR A 127 10.90 -6.64 -1.02
N GLU A 128 10.28 -5.46 -1.26
CA GLU A 128 10.13 -4.40 -0.26
C GLU A 128 8.87 -3.56 -0.53
N ARG A 129 8.24 -3.06 0.54
CA ARG A 129 7.22 -2.02 0.53
C ARG A 129 7.72 -0.86 1.37
N ARG A 130 7.52 0.35 0.86
CA ARG A 130 7.89 1.60 1.52
C ARG A 130 6.64 2.39 1.83
N TYR A 131 6.52 2.77 3.08
CA TYR A 131 5.42 3.58 3.57
C TYR A 131 5.94 4.87 4.17
N CYS A 132 5.20 5.96 3.95
CA CYS A 132 5.35 7.19 4.68
C CYS A 132 4.04 7.53 5.40
N TYR A 133 4.15 7.90 6.66
CA TYR A 133 3.05 8.47 7.42
C TYR A 133 3.39 9.91 7.79
N VAL A 134 2.52 10.86 7.42
CA VAL A 134 2.74 12.29 7.66
C VAL A 134 1.92 12.76 8.85
N LEU A 135 2.61 13.36 9.84
CA LEU A 135 2.05 13.99 11.02
C LEU A 135 2.28 15.50 10.93
N VAL A 136 1.30 16.28 11.35
CA VAL A 136 1.46 17.71 11.57
C VAL A 136 1.24 17.99 13.07
N ASP A 137 2.31 18.40 13.76
CA ASP A 137 2.36 18.66 15.19
C ASP A 137 2.28 20.16 15.54
N GLY A 138 2.12 21.02 14.52
CA GLY A 138 1.84 22.45 14.70
C GLY A 138 0.39 22.72 15.08
N PRO A 139 0.09 23.93 15.59
CA PRO A 139 -1.25 24.29 16.08
C PRO A 139 -2.29 24.40 14.95
N THR A 140 -1.85 24.62 13.73
CA THR A 140 -2.72 24.82 12.57
C THR A 140 -2.31 23.93 11.40
N ILE A 141 -3.24 23.71 10.47
CA ILE A 141 -3.02 22.92 9.25
C ILE A 141 -3.62 23.62 8.04
N ASP A 142 -2.94 23.55 6.89
CA ASP A 142 -3.51 23.90 5.60
C ASP A 142 -4.75 23.02 5.33
N PRO A 143 -5.96 23.59 5.14
CA PRO A 143 -7.18 22.83 4.93
C PRO A 143 -7.13 21.90 3.71
N ARG A 144 -6.33 22.21 2.69
CA ARG A 144 -6.14 21.38 1.49
C ARG A 144 -5.40 20.05 1.80
N ARG A 145 -4.69 20.00 2.92
CA ARG A 145 -3.90 18.82 3.35
C ARG A 145 -4.62 17.92 4.34
N ARG A 146 -5.83 18.27 4.79
CA ARG A 146 -6.58 17.52 5.81
C ARG A 146 -6.83 16.05 5.48
N THR A 147 -6.90 15.73 4.20
CA THR A 147 -7.08 14.35 3.71
C THR A 147 -5.77 13.61 3.44
N GLN A 148 -4.61 14.21 3.73
CA GLN A 148 -3.29 13.66 3.39
C GLN A 148 -2.33 13.57 4.58
N VAL A 149 -2.68 14.17 5.74
CA VAL A 149 -1.83 14.19 6.92
C VAL A 149 -2.67 14.04 8.19
N TRP A 150 -2.10 13.46 9.25
CA TRP A 150 -2.73 13.49 10.57
C TRP A 150 -2.33 14.77 11.30
N HIS A 151 -3.26 15.70 11.47
CA HIS A 151 -3.07 16.87 12.32
C HIS A 151 -3.22 16.47 13.80
N VAL A 152 -2.10 16.41 14.51
CA VAL A 152 -2.04 16.09 15.95
C VAL A 152 -2.36 17.34 16.78
N GLY A 153 -1.96 18.53 16.30
CA GLY A 153 -2.31 19.82 16.86
C GLY A 153 -1.52 20.23 18.11
N GLU A 154 -0.53 19.43 18.51
CA GLU A 154 0.33 19.68 19.66
C GLU A 154 1.77 19.20 19.37
N PRO A 155 2.80 19.86 19.94
CA PRO A 155 4.19 19.49 19.70
C PRO A 155 4.49 18.06 20.17
N LEU A 156 5.22 17.32 19.34
CA LEU A 156 5.64 15.95 19.64
C LEU A 156 7.14 15.88 19.97
N ALA A 157 7.49 15.13 21.00
CA ALA A 157 8.88 14.88 21.41
C ALA A 157 9.58 13.93 20.41
N LEU A 158 10.10 14.50 19.30
CA LEU A 158 10.71 13.76 18.18
C LEU A 158 11.76 12.74 18.62
N ARG A 159 12.67 13.13 19.55
CA ARG A 159 13.72 12.22 20.07
C ARG A 159 13.14 11.03 20.83
N ALA A 160 12.05 11.21 21.57
CA ALA A 160 11.37 10.12 22.26
C ALA A 160 10.75 9.13 21.24
N MET A 161 10.06 9.65 20.21
CA MET A 161 9.53 8.83 19.11
C MET A 161 10.63 8.04 18.40
N GLN A 162 11.79 8.66 18.13
CA GLN A 162 12.94 8.01 17.50
C GLN A 162 13.48 6.85 18.35
N ARG A 163 13.57 7.05 19.69
CA ARG A 163 14.00 5.97 20.61
C ARG A 163 12.99 4.82 20.62
N GLY A 164 11.69 5.11 20.72
CA GLY A 164 10.64 4.10 20.67
C GLY A 164 10.65 3.31 19.35
N ALA A 165 10.84 3.98 18.22
CA ALA A 165 10.89 3.34 16.90
C ALA A 165 12.00 2.29 16.77
N LYS A 166 13.15 2.48 17.42
CA LYS A 166 14.30 1.56 17.34
C LYS A 166 13.98 0.14 17.82
N HIS A 167 13.05 0.00 18.77
CA HIS A 167 12.65 -1.31 19.30
C HIS A 167 11.92 -2.20 18.27
N LEU A 168 11.47 -1.63 17.16
CA LEU A 168 10.72 -2.33 16.11
C LEU A 168 11.60 -2.81 14.95
N LEU A 169 12.90 -2.45 14.94
CA LEU A 169 13.82 -2.89 13.88
C LEU A 169 14.10 -4.39 13.99
N GLY A 170 14.18 -5.05 12.84
CA GLY A 170 14.42 -6.49 12.76
C GLY A 170 13.13 -7.30 12.61
N GLU A 171 13.23 -8.60 12.87
CA GLU A 171 12.13 -9.55 12.76
C GLU A 171 11.49 -9.81 14.12
N HIS A 172 10.20 -9.56 14.23
CA HIS A 172 9.42 -9.71 15.46
C HIS A 172 8.03 -10.28 15.18
N ASP A 173 7.35 -10.74 16.24
CA ASP A 173 5.90 -10.95 16.19
C ASP A 173 5.19 -9.61 16.42
N PHE A 174 4.55 -9.09 15.37
CA PHE A 174 3.80 -7.83 15.41
C PHE A 174 2.32 -8.02 15.78
N ALA A 175 1.97 -9.05 16.55
CA ALA A 175 0.58 -9.31 16.94
C ALA A 175 -0.10 -8.12 17.59
N SER A 176 0.60 -7.37 18.46
CA SER A 176 0.09 -6.14 19.09
C SER A 176 -0.23 -5.00 18.11
N PHE A 177 0.34 -5.03 16.91
CA PHE A 177 0.15 -3.98 15.91
C PHE A 177 -0.74 -4.40 14.74
N CYS A 178 -1.19 -5.66 14.70
CA CYS A 178 -1.98 -6.20 13.61
C CYS A 178 -3.44 -6.39 14.00
N ARG A 179 -4.37 -6.08 13.09
CA ARG A 179 -5.75 -6.50 13.27
C ARG A 179 -5.81 -8.04 13.31
N LYS A 180 -6.51 -8.60 14.30
CA LYS A 180 -6.68 -10.05 14.45
C LYS A 180 -7.24 -10.66 13.15
N ALA A 181 -6.55 -11.67 12.64
CA ALA A 181 -7.03 -12.53 11.55
C ALA A 181 -6.64 -13.97 11.90
N ALA A 182 -7.58 -14.90 11.84
CA ALA A 182 -7.33 -16.30 12.13
C ALA A 182 -6.27 -16.90 11.17
N GLY A 183 -5.40 -17.76 11.69
CA GLY A 183 -4.49 -18.60 10.90
C GLY A 183 -3.34 -17.87 10.18
N ARG A 184 -3.05 -16.60 10.46
CA ARG A 184 -1.95 -15.89 9.80
C ARG A 184 -0.79 -15.66 10.74
N HIS A 185 0.42 -16.05 10.32
CA HIS A 185 1.67 -15.65 10.97
C HIS A 185 1.80 -14.12 11.00
N ARG A 186 2.14 -13.58 12.18
CA ARG A 186 2.31 -12.14 12.41
C ARG A 186 3.78 -11.74 12.51
N ARG A 187 4.69 -12.72 12.38
CA ARG A 187 6.12 -12.41 12.25
C ARG A 187 6.35 -11.60 10.98
N ARG A 188 6.96 -10.45 11.15
CA ARG A 188 7.32 -9.51 10.07
C ARG A 188 8.69 -8.94 10.36
N ARG A 189 9.33 -8.43 9.33
CA ARG A 189 10.61 -7.74 9.45
C ARG A 189 10.44 -6.29 9.03
N ILE A 190 10.95 -5.38 9.86
CA ILE A 190 11.11 -3.96 9.55
C ILE A 190 12.59 -3.71 9.30
N ASP A 191 12.96 -3.39 8.06
CA ASP A 191 14.34 -3.14 7.64
C ASP A 191 14.78 -1.71 7.97
N LEU A 192 13.83 -0.78 7.97
CA LEU A 192 14.05 0.62 8.33
C LEU A 192 12.77 1.19 8.95
N ILE A 193 12.97 1.95 10.02
CA ILE A 193 11.97 2.89 10.53
C ILE A 193 12.68 4.19 10.88
N THR A 194 12.20 5.31 10.33
CA THR A 194 12.72 6.64 10.62
C THR A 194 11.59 7.55 11.04
N VAL A 195 11.88 8.43 12.01
CA VAL A 195 11.00 9.51 12.44
C VAL A 195 11.81 10.79 12.30
N ALA A 196 11.43 11.67 11.39
CA ALA A 196 12.20 12.84 11.06
C ALA A 196 11.30 14.06 10.82
N ARG A 197 11.75 15.23 11.25
CA ARG A 197 11.10 16.49 10.89
C ARG A 197 11.43 16.81 9.44
N ALA A 198 10.40 16.91 8.62
CA ALA A 198 10.51 17.23 7.18
C ALA A 198 10.41 18.72 6.92
N ALA A 199 9.60 19.43 7.72
CA ALA A 199 9.41 20.88 7.69
C ALA A 199 8.99 21.37 9.08
N PRO A 200 8.99 22.67 9.38
CA PRO A 200 8.41 23.20 10.61
C PRO A 200 6.98 22.68 10.82
N GLY A 201 6.72 22.05 11.96
CA GLY A 201 5.42 21.47 12.30
C GLY A 201 5.07 20.17 11.55
N GLU A 202 5.97 19.57 10.76
CA GLU A 202 5.71 18.35 9.99
C GLU A 202 6.72 17.25 10.31
N ILE A 203 6.23 16.07 10.63
CA ILE A 203 7.01 14.86 10.94
C ILE A 203 6.64 13.74 9.97
N HIS A 204 7.64 13.13 9.37
CA HIS A 204 7.50 11.94 8.54
C HIS A 204 7.96 10.70 9.31
N VAL A 205 7.09 9.69 9.38
CA VAL A 205 7.42 8.35 9.86
C VAL A 205 7.50 7.43 8.64
N ARG A 206 8.71 7.00 8.26
CA ARG A 206 8.91 6.10 7.12
C ARG A 206 9.26 4.71 7.58
N LEU A 207 8.63 3.71 6.97
CA LEU A 207 8.88 2.29 7.23
C LEU A 207 9.20 1.57 5.94
N ARG A 208 10.18 0.64 6.02
CA ARG A 208 10.51 -0.28 4.93
C ARG A 208 10.60 -1.70 5.44
N GLY A 209 10.09 -2.64 4.66
CA GLY A 209 10.14 -4.06 4.96
C GLY A 209 9.53 -4.92 3.85
N PRO A 210 9.77 -6.25 3.88
CA PRO A 210 9.27 -7.13 2.83
C PRO A 210 7.76 -7.26 2.82
N ALA A 211 7.11 -7.21 3.98
CA ALA A 211 5.66 -7.31 4.10
C ALA A 211 5.18 -6.71 5.42
N PHE A 212 3.96 -6.19 5.40
CA PHE A 212 3.27 -5.66 6.57
C PHE A 212 1.93 -6.38 6.78
N CYS A 213 1.53 -6.56 8.04
CA CYS A 213 0.20 -7.07 8.35
C CYS A 213 -0.84 -5.94 8.38
N HIS A 214 -2.12 -6.32 8.39
CA HIS A 214 -3.25 -5.38 8.36
C HIS A 214 -3.17 -4.38 9.52
N GLN A 215 -3.16 -3.08 9.21
CA GLN A 215 -3.06 -1.94 10.11
C GLN A 215 -1.70 -1.78 10.83
N GLN A 216 -0.68 -2.59 10.56
CA GLN A 216 0.59 -2.57 11.29
C GLN A 216 1.23 -1.19 11.35
N VAL A 217 1.43 -0.54 10.19
CA VAL A 217 2.07 0.79 10.13
C VAL A 217 1.29 1.82 10.92
N ARG A 218 -0.03 1.86 10.75
CA ARG A 218 -0.91 2.80 11.46
C ARG A 218 -0.93 2.55 12.98
N SER A 219 -0.90 1.30 13.43
CA SER A 219 -0.82 0.95 14.86
C SER A 219 0.51 1.38 15.46
N ILE A 220 1.62 1.16 14.76
CA ILE A 220 2.96 1.64 15.15
C ILE A 220 2.95 3.17 15.31
N VAL A 221 2.44 3.88 14.30
CA VAL A 221 2.38 5.36 14.35
C VAL A 221 1.51 5.84 15.51
N GLY A 222 0.40 5.19 15.80
CA GLY A 222 -0.43 5.51 16.98
C GLY A 222 0.37 5.44 18.28
N CYS A 223 1.14 4.35 18.48
CA CYS A 223 2.01 4.22 19.66
C CYS A 223 3.14 5.26 19.69
N LEU A 224 3.74 5.56 18.53
CA LEU A 224 4.77 6.61 18.44
C LEU A 224 4.23 7.99 18.81
N VAL A 225 2.99 8.31 18.45
CA VAL A 225 2.35 9.59 18.82
C VAL A 225 2.11 9.66 20.32
N GLU A 226 1.67 8.57 20.98
CA GLU A 226 1.50 8.56 22.43
C GLU A 226 2.83 8.74 23.18
N ILE A 227 3.93 8.15 22.68
CA ILE A 227 5.30 8.41 23.16
C ILE A 227 5.69 9.88 22.91
N GLY A 228 5.40 10.40 21.70
CA GLY A 228 5.68 11.80 21.35
C GLY A 228 4.98 12.81 22.22
N ARG A 229 3.78 12.49 22.70
CA ARG A 229 2.99 13.25 23.66
C ARG A 229 3.51 13.18 25.09
N GLY A 230 4.51 12.32 25.36
CA GLY A 230 5.00 12.07 26.70
C GLY A 230 4.06 11.25 27.59
N ARG A 231 3.05 10.58 27.01
CA ARG A 231 2.12 9.73 27.77
C ARG A 231 2.73 8.37 28.12
N HIS A 232 3.74 7.95 27.38
CA HIS A 232 4.51 6.73 27.60
C HIS A 232 6.00 6.98 27.38
N ASP A 233 6.84 6.27 28.13
CA ASP A 233 8.27 6.23 27.90
C ASP A 233 8.59 5.49 26.58
N PRO A 234 9.68 5.83 25.86
CA PRO A 234 10.11 5.08 24.67
C PRO A 234 10.24 3.58 24.85
N ALA A 235 10.58 3.06 26.05
CA ALA A 235 10.68 1.63 26.34
C ALA A 235 9.33 0.91 26.25
N TRP A 236 8.22 1.62 26.46
CA TRP A 236 6.86 1.07 26.31
C TRP A 236 6.63 0.43 24.94
N MET A 237 7.32 0.90 23.88
CA MET A 237 7.20 0.27 22.56
C MET A 237 7.69 -1.20 22.58
N ALA A 238 8.74 -1.50 23.34
CA ALA A 238 9.24 -2.87 23.50
C ALA A 238 8.24 -3.73 24.31
N GLU A 239 7.61 -3.16 25.33
CA GLU A 239 6.60 -3.83 26.14
C GLU A 239 5.36 -4.19 25.29
N VAL A 240 4.88 -3.23 24.48
CA VAL A 240 3.78 -3.47 23.53
C VAL A 240 4.14 -4.57 22.54
N LEU A 241 5.38 -4.58 22.03
CA LEU A 241 5.83 -5.60 21.10
C LEU A 241 5.87 -6.99 21.76
N ALA A 242 6.41 -7.08 22.96
CA ALA A 242 6.55 -8.34 23.72
C ALA A 242 5.19 -8.91 24.16
N ALA A 243 4.21 -8.07 24.43
CA ALA A 243 2.88 -8.51 24.89
C ALA A 243 2.11 -9.36 23.83
N ALA A 244 2.43 -9.21 22.56
CA ALA A 244 1.75 -9.90 21.44
C ALA A 244 0.20 -9.80 21.49
N ASP A 245 -0.30 -8.75 22.16
CA ASP A 245 -1.73 -8.45 22.32
C ASP A 245 -2.08 -7.06 21.77
N ARG A 246 -3.10 -7.02 20.89
CA ARG A 246 -3.55 -5.77 20.28
C ARG A 246 -4.17 -4.79 21.28
N SER A 247 -4.70 -5.26 22.40
CA SER A 247 -5.36 -4.43 23.40
C SER A 247 -4.41 -3.50 24.15
N VAL A 248 -3.12 -3.84 24.25
CA VAL A 248 -2.11 -3.01 24.94
C VAL A 248 -1.53 -1.90 24.06
N ALA A 249 -1.73 -1.98 22.75
CA ALA A 249 -1.25 -0.94 21.85
C ALA A 249 -2.24 0.24 21.77
N ALA A 250 -1.71 1.41 21.45
CA ALA A 250 -2.50 2.62 21.27
C ALA A 250 -3.58 2.48 20.17
N ARG A 251 -4.48 3.48 20.13
CA ARG A 251 -5.44 3.63 19.04
C ARG A 251 -4.73 3.69 17.69
N VAL A 252 -5.32 3.03 16.69
CA VAL A 252 -4.80 3.06 15.31
C VAL A 252 -4.82 4.48 14.76
N ALA A 253 -3.69 4.95 14.24
CA ALA A 253 -3.60 6.25 13.60
C ALA A 253 -4.58 6.39 12.42
N PRO A 254 -5.12 7.59 12.13
CA PRO A 254 -6.01 7.83 11.00
C PRO A 254 -5.44 7.32 9.67
N PRO A 255 -6.26 6.85 8.74
CA PRO A 255 -5.76 6.28 7.48
C PRO A 255 -5.13 7.32 6.55
N HIS A 256 -5.68 8.52 6.50
CA HIS A 256 -5.34 9.57 5.54
C HIS A 256 -3.92 10.15 5.69
N GLY A 257 -3.23 9.90 6.81
CA GLY A 257 -1.81 10.25 6.92
C GLY A 257 -0.88 9.23 6.27
N LEU A 258 -1.38 8.05 5.88
CA LEU A 258 -0.57 6.94 5.37
C LEU A 258 -0.57 6.88 3.85
N THR A 259 0.63 6.76 3.26
CA THR A 259 0.83 6.54 1.83
C THR A 259 1.77 5.35 1.60
N LEU A 260 1.40 4.43 0.73
CA LEU A 260 2.31 3.46 0.12
C LEU A 260 3.14 4.20 -0.93
N GLU A 261 4.41 4.52 -0.59
CA GLU A 261 5.28 5.29 -1.50
C GLU A 261 5.79 4.46 -2.66
N GLU A 262 6.19 3.19 -2.39
CA GLU A 262 6.86 2.37 -3.41
C GLU A 262 6.73 0.88 -3.10
N VAL A 263 6.66 0.08 -4.16
CA VAL A 263 6.85 -1.38 -4.12
C VAL A 263 8.07 -1.74 -4.97
N VAL A 264 9.05 -2.39 -4.36
CA VAL A 264 10.32 -2.74 -5.00
C VAL A 264 10.29 -4.21 -5.45
N TYR A 265 10.77 -4.45 -6.67
CA TYR A 265 10.94 -5.78 -7.28
C TYR A 265 12.41 -6.00 -7.64
N GLY A 266 12.86 -7.26 -7.57
CA GLY A 266 14.22 -7.64 -7.92
C GLY A 266 15.23 -7.48 -6.77
N ARG A 267 16.48 -7.92 -7.00
CA ARG A 267 17.56 -7.78 -6.01
C ARG A 267 17.90 -6.30 -5.82
N ARG A 268 17.94 -5.83 -4.58
CA ARG A 268 18.62 -4.57 -4.26
C ARG A 268 20.04 -4.67 -4.81
N ARG A 269 20.41 -3.81 -5.76
CA ARG A 269 21.82 -3.43 -5.88
C ARG A 269 22.12 -2.70 -4.55
N ARG A 270 22.89 -3.35 -3.67
CA ARG A 270 23.50 -2.65 -2.54
C ARG A 270 24.37 -1.56 -3.14
N PRO A 271 24.31 -0.31 -2.61
CA PRO A 271 25.26 0.71 -3.01
C PRO A 271 26.69 0.27 -2.66
#